data_bec5a7a4803b8a48922b84d742c87044
#
_entry.id   bec5a7a4803b8a48922b84d742c87044
#
_cell.length_a   1.000
_cell.length_b   1.000
_cell.length_c   1.000
_cell.angle_alpha   90.00
_cell.angle_beta   90.00
_cell.angle_gamma   90.00
#
_symmetry.space_group_name_H-M   'P 1'
#
loop_
_entity.id
_entity.type
_entity.pdbx_description
1 polymer ?
#
loop_
_entity_poly.entity_id
_entity_poly.type
_entity_poly.pdbx_seq_one_letter_code
_entity_poly.pdbx_strand_id
1 'polypeptide(L)'
;YRLNSRVYGILCVPVKPGKYPALLRVPGAGVRGYAGAIVEAEKGMITLEIGIHGIPVTLEPSVYASLSQGGLYRYQYQNWDNRDEVYYKRVYMGCVRAVDYLCSMKEFDGSNLLVQGGSQGGALAIVTAVLNPRVTGVVSFFPALSDLSGYEKGRAGGWPHLFRDSTDAVEIRKKKLEVSSYY
;
A
#
# COMPACT_ATOMS: atom_id res chain seq x y z
N TYR A 1 -14.12 -6.90 -8.18
CA TYR A 1 -14.06 -7.00 -6.71
C TYR A 1 -14.11 -8.48 -6.34
N ARG A 2 -13.02 -9.01 -5.76
CA ARG A 2 -13.11 -10.33 -5.11
C ARG A 2 -13.99 -10.12 -3.87
N LEU A 3 -15.15 -10.74 -3.84
CA LEU A 3 -15.97 -10.88 -2.65
C LEU A 3 -15.05 -11.38 -1.52
N ASN A 4 -15.06 -10.71 -0.35
CA ASN A 4 -14.23 -11.00 0.83
C ASN A 4 -12.78 -10.45 0.82
N SER A 5 -12.41 -9.51 -0.02
CA SER A 5 -11.15 -8.79 0.18
C SER A 5 -11.23 -7.95 1.47
N ARG A 6 -10.24 -8.10 2.35
CA ARG A 6 -10.15 -7.39 3.63
C ARG A 6 -8.86 -6.59 3.72
N VAL A 7 -8.90 -5.51 4.50
CA VAL A 7 -7.73 -4.77 4.95
C VAL A 7 -7.65 -4.94 6.47
N TYR A 8 -6.48 -5.29 6.96
CA TYR A 8 -6.20 -5.37 8.39
C TYR A 8 -5.20 -4.29 8.76
N GLY A 9 -5.33 -3.77 9.95
CA GLY A 9 -4.43 -2.75 10.47
C GLY A 9 -4.54 -2.61 11.97
N ILE A 10 -3.69 -1.76 12.53
CA ILE A 10 -3.73 -1.36 13.94
C ILE A 10 -4.15 0.09 14.00
N LEU A 11 -5.27 0.31 14.65
CA LEU A 11 -5.80 1.64 14.94
C LEU A 11 -5.34 2.06 16.34
N CYS A 12 -4.73 3.25 16.43
CA CYS A 12 -4.46 3.88 17.72
C CYS A 12 -5.20 5.23 17.76
N VAL A 13 -5.88 5.47 18.88
CA VAL A 13 -6.67 6.69 19.09
C VAL A 13 -6.21 7.32 20.40
N PRO A 14 -6.02 8.65 20.47
CA PRO A 14 -5.72 9.34 21.74
C PRO A 14 -6.77 9.03 22.81
N VAL A 15 -6.32 8.80 24.03
CA VAL A 15 -7.20 8.41 25.16
C VAL A 15 -8.15 9.54 25.56
N LYS A 16 -7.69 10.80 25.47
CA LYS A 16 -8.53 11.96 25.82
C LYS A 16 -9.63 12.15 24.77
N PRO A 17 -10.88 12.39 25.19
CA PRO A 17 -11.93 12.78 24.24
C PRO A 17 -11.55 14.05 23.47
N GLY A 18 -11.78 14.06 22.16
CA GLY A 18 -11.42 15.22 21.34
C GLY A 18 -11.58 14.96 19.84
N LYS A 19 -11.16 15.97 19.07
CA LYS A 19 -11.04 15.91 17.62
C LYS A 19 -9.55 15.94 17.27
N TYR A 20 -9.12 15.05 16.39
CA TYR A 20 -7.72 14.82 16.10
C TYR A 20 -7.45 14.72 14.61
N PRO A 21 -6.30 15.18 14.14
CA PRO A 21 -5.82 14.85 12.80
C PRO A 21 -5.61 13.34 12.69
N ALA A 22 -5.66 12.82 11.46
CA ALA A 22 -5.48 11.42 11.18
C ALA A 22 -4.21 11.14 10.37
N LEU A 23 -3.58 9.99 10.62
CA LEU A 23 -2.43 9.48 9.88
C LEU A 23 -2.71 8.06 9.42
N LEU A 24 -2.72 7.83 8.12
CA LEU A 24 -2.63 6.52 7.52
C LEU A 24 -1.15 6.17 7.28
N ARG A 25 -0.66 5.11 7.89
CA ARG A 25 0.68 4.55 7.61
C ARG A 25 0.54 3.35 6.67
N VAL A 26 1.17 3.44 5.50
CA VAL A 26 1.17 2.39 4.49
C VAL A 26 2.56 1.74 4.37
N PRO A 27 2.64 0.39 4.19
CA PRO A 27 3.87 -0.33 4.39
C PRO A 27 4.80 -0.33 3.17
N GLY A 28 6.10 -0.37 3.43
CA GLY A 28 7.10 -0.81 2.47
C GLY A 28 6.91 -2.29 2.10
N ALA A 29 7.70 -2.79 1.16
CA ALA A 29 7.61 -4.17 0.70
C ALA A 29 7.93 -5.19 1.81
N GLY A 30 7.30 -6.35 1.74
CA GLY A 30 7.50 -7.49 2.63
C GLY A 30 6.22 -8.02 3.26
N VAL A 31 6.29 -9.25 3.74
CA VAL A 31 5.20 -9.96 4.43
C VAL A 31 5.56 -10.04 5.90
N ARG A 32 4.87 -9.26 6.73
CA ARG A 32 5.19 -9.13 8.18
C ARG A 32 4.01 -8.59 8.98
N GLY A 33 4.15 -8.67 10.30
CA GLY A 33 3.24 -8.00 11.24
C GLY A 33 3.57 -6.52 11.45
N TYR A 34 2.67 -5.83 12.15
CA TYR A 34 2.79 -4.41 12.49
C TYR A 34 2.38 -4.19 13.95
N ALA A 35 2.93 -3.15 14.55
CA ALA A 35 2.69 -2.80 15.96
C ALA A 35 1.83 -1.56 16.15
N GLY A 36 1.49 -0.87 15.06
CA GLY A 36 0.77 0.41 15.10
C GLY A 36 1.68 1.63 15.24
N ALA A 37 1.19 2.77 14.82
CA ALA A 37 1.89 4.05 14.93
C ALA A 37 1.57 4.73 16.26
N ILE A 38 2.01 4.10 17.37
CA ILE A 38 1.69 4.49 18.74
C ILE A 38 2.26 5.86 19.08
N VAL A 39 3.51 6.13 18.67
CA VAL A 39 4.22 7.39 18.99
C VAL A 39 3.47 8.61 18.43
N GLU A 40 2.93 8.51 17.23
CA GLU A 40 2.15 9.57 16.61
C GLU A 40 0.78 9.71 17.30
N ALA A 41 0.20 8.60 17.77
CA ALA A 41 -1.05 8.65 18.54
C ALA A 41 -0.85 9.32 19.90
N GLU A 42 0.25 9.07 20.57
CA GLU A 42 0.62 9.75 21.83
C GLU A 42 0.80 11.27 21.64
N LYS A 43 1.20 11.69 20.44
CA LYS A 43 1.29 13.12 20.06
C LYS A 43 -0.04 13.74 19.64
N GLY A 44 -1.15 13.03 19.77
CA GLY A 44 -2.49 13.54 19.50
C GLY A 44 -2.97 13.35 18.06
N MET A 45 -2.63 12.23 17.43
CA MET A 45 -3.16 11.85 16.12
C MET A 45 -3.99 10.56 16.22
N ILE A 46 -5.03 10.41 15.40
CA ILE A 46 -5.59 9.10 15.12
C ILE A 46 -4.65 8.42 14.11
N THR A 47 -4.16 7.24 14.40
CA THR A 47 -3.27 6.53 13.47
C THR A 47 -3.84 5.19 13.06
N LEU A 48 -3.71 4.86 11.79
CA LEU A 48 -4.04 3.55 11.25
C LEU A 48 -2.83 3.03 10.45
N GLU A 49 -2.17 2.00 10.96
CA GLU A 49 -1.10 1.30 10.23
C GLU A 49 -1.68 0.03 9.61
N ILE A 50 -1.68 -0.08 8.29
CA ILE A 50 -2.31 -1.19 7.57
C ILE A 50 -1.30 -2.19 7.02
N GLY A 51 -1.75 -3.45 6.89
CA GLY A 51 -1.12 -4.47 6.06
C GLY A 51 -1.79 -4.55 4.69
N ILE A 52 -1.03 -4.85 3.64
CA ILE A 52 -1.52 -4.86 2.26
C ILE A 52 -1.91 -6.26 1.75
N HIS A 53 -1.67 -7.30 2.53
CA HIS A 53 -1.82 -8.68 2.06
C HIS A 53 -3.20 -9.29 2.30
N GLY A 54 -4.11 -8.57 2.98
CA GLY A 54 -5.45 -9.06 3.32
C GLY A 54 -5.44 -10.15 4.39
N ILE A 55 -4.38 -10.20 5.20
CA ILE A 55 -4.19 -11.10 6.35
C ILE A 55 -4.05 -10.28 7.63
N PRO A 56 -4.40 -10.84 8.79
CA PRO A 56 -4.18 -10.17 10.08
C PRO A 56 -2.73 -9.72 10.25
N VAL A 57 -2.52 -8.60 10.94
CA VAL A 57 -1.20 -7.97 11.09
C VAL A 57 -0.52 -8.28 12.42
N THR A 58 -1.14 -9.13 13.23
CA THR A 58 -0.68 -9.53 14.58
C THR A 58 -0.52 -11.04 14.72
N LEU A 59 -0.26 -11.74 13.60
CA LEU A 59 0.01 -13.18 13.61
C LEU A 59 1.44 -13.45 14.07
N GLU A 60 1.72 -14.71 14.41
CA GLU A 60 3.06 -15.17 14.74
C GLU A 60 4.04 -14.96 13.57
N PRO A 61 5.30 -14.59 13.83
CA PRO A 61 6.30 -14.34 12.78
C PRO A 61 6.48 -15.52 11.80
N SER A 62 6.34 -16.75 12.30
CA SER A 62 6.44 -17.97 11.49
C SER A 62 5.37 -18.06 10.40
N VAL A 63 4.17 -17.54 10.66
CA VAL A 63 3.08 -17.50 9.67
C VAL A 63 3.44 -16.57 8.52
N TYR A 64 3.99 -15.38 8.79
CA TYR A 64 4.45 -14.47 7.75
C TYR A 64 5.62 -15.05 6.95
N ALA A 65 6.56 -15.72 7.61
CA ALA A 65 7.67 -16.41 6.94
C ALA A 65 7.15 -17.49 5.97
N SER A 66 6.22 -18.31 6.41
CA SER A 66 5.58 -19.34 5.56
C SER A 66 4.85 -18.71 4.36
N LEU A 67 4.06 -17.67 4.59
CA LEU A 67 3.33 -16.97 3.53
C LEU A 67 4.27 -16.31 2.51
N SER A 68 5.39 -15.73 2.96
CA SER A 68 6.37 -15.09 2.09
C SER A 68 7.10 -16.07 1.17
N GLN A 69 7.23 -17.33 1.58
CA GLN A 69 7.80 -18.42 0.78
C GLN A 69 6.74 -19.19 -0.03
N GLY A 70 5.46 -19.01 0.31
CA GLY A 70 4.31 -19.67 -0.30
C GLY A 70 3.43 -18.73 -1.11
N GLY A 71 2.17 -18.58 -0.72
CA GLY A 71 1.14 -17.85 -1.48
C GLY A 71 1.42 -16.36 -1.74
N LEU A 72 2.30 -15.74 -0.95
CA LEU A 72 2.73 -14.36 -1.12
C LEU A 72 4.16 -14.25 -1.67
N TYR A 73 4.75 -15.38 -2.11
CA TYR A 73 6.06 -15.34 -2.75
C TYR A 73 6.03 -14.43 -3.97
N ARG A 74 6.97 -13.50 -4.04
CA ARG A 74 7.09 -12.55 -5.15
C ARG A 74 5.76 -11.86 -5.52
N TYR A 75 4.89 -11.54 -4.54
CA TYR A 75 3.59 -10.93 -4.77
C TYR A 75 3.65 -9.67 -5.65
N GLN A 76 4.77 -8.94 -5.61
CA GLN A 76 5.00 -7.73 -6.39
C GLN A 76 5.07 -7.96 -7.91
N TYR A 77 5.20 -9.22 -8.34
CA TYR A 77 5.20 -9.60 -9.76
C TYR A 77 3.87 -10.24 -10.21
N GLN A 78 2.89 -10.39 -9.30
CA GLN A 78 1.68 -11.15 -9.62
C GLN A 78 0.74 -10.38 -10.55
N ASN A 79 0.32 -11.06 -11.63
CA ASN A 79 -0.75 -10.69 -12.55
C ASN A 79 -0.56 -9.34 -13.28
N TRP A 80 0.67 -8.93 -13.55
CA TRP A 80 0.93 -7.72 -14.33
C TRP A 80 0.52 -7.83 -15.82
N ASP A 81 0.09 -8.99 -16.27
CA ASP A 81 -0.48 -9.25 -17.58
C ASP A 81 -2.02 -9.12 -17.62
N ASN A 82 -2.66 -8.85 -16.49
CA ASN A 82 -4.10 -8.68 -16.38
C ASN A 82 -4.45 -7.46 -15.49
N ARG A 83 -4.95 -6.39 -16.12
CA ARG A 83 -5.34 -5.14 -15.45
C ARG A 83 -6.31 -5.34 -14.29
N ASP A 84 -7.21 -6.33 -14.38
CA ASP A 84 -8.23 -6.54 -13.36
C ASP A 84 -7.76 -7.41 -12.20
N GLU A 85 -6.65 -8.12 -12.36
CA GLU A 85 -6.12 -9.07 -11.39
C GLU A 85 -4.76 -8.67 -10.82
N VAL A 86 -4.09 -7.63 -11.38
CA VAL A 86 -2.81 -7.16 -10.85
C VAL A 86 -2.88 -6.94 -9.34
N TYR A 87 -1.86 -7.44 -8.65
CA TYR A 87 -1.84 -7.45 -7.19
C TYR A 87 -2.10 -6.07 -6.58
N TYR A 88 -1.54 -5.02 -7.17
CA TYR A 88 -1.63 -3.65 -6.66
C TYR A 88 -3.01 -3.01 -6.80
N LYS A 89 -3.88 -3.47 -7.69
CA LYS A 89 -5.28 -3.00 -7.74
C LYS A 89 -5.97 -3.14 -6.39
N ARG A 90 -5.87 -4.31 -5.78
CA ARG A 90 -6.42 -4.57 -4.45
C ARG A 90 -5.74 -3.73 -3.37
N VAL A 91 -4.42 -3.55 -3.48
CA VAL A 91 -3.64 -2.78 -2.51
C VAL A 91 -4.06 -1.32 -2.52
N TYR A 92 -4.13 -0.67 -3.68
CA TYR A 92 -4.56 0.72 -3.82
C TYR A 92 -5.98 0.92 -3.29
N MET A 93 -6.91 0.03 -3.66
CA MET A 93 -8.27 0.07 -3.12
C MET A 93 -8.31 -0.09 -1.60
N GLY A 94 -7.44 -0.93 -1.04
CA GLY A 94 -7.29 -1.10 0.40
C GLY A 94 -6.84 0.19 1.09
N CYS A 95 -5.85 0.89 0.52
CA CYS A 95 -5.39 2.18 1.03
C CYS A 95 -6.49 3.25 1.00
N VAL A 96 -7.23 3.33 -0.11
CA VAL A 96 -8.39 4.25 -0.24
C VAL A 96 -9.45 3.96 0.82
N ARG A 97 -9.80 2.68 1.04
CA ARG A 97 -10.77 2.27 2.07
C ARG A 97 -10.29 2.55 3.49
N ALA A 98 -8.98 2.48 3.74
CA ALA A 98 -8.41 2.87 5.02
C ALA A 98 -8.59 4.38 5.29
N VAL A 99 -8.44 5.22 4.26
CA VAL A 99 -8.77 6.67 4.34
C VAL A 99 -10.27 6.86 4.63
N ASP A 100 -11.14 6.16 3.90
CA ASP A 100 -12.59 6.23 4.12
C ASP A 100 -12.95 5.90 5.57
N TYR A 101 -12.31 4.87 6.13
CA TYR A 101 -12.51 4.47 7.52
C TYR A 101 -12.09 5.57 8.51
N LEU A 102 -10.88 6.13 8.35
CA LEU A 102 -10.41 7.22 9.19
C LEU A 102 -11.34 8.43 9.14
N CYS A 103 -11.82 8.80 7.97
CA CYS A 103 -12.76 9.89 7.79
C CYS A 103 -14.16 9.63 8.41
N SER A 104 -14.51 8.36 8.65
CA SER A 104 -15.78 7.98 9.29
C SER A 104 -15.74 8.03 10.81
N MET A 105 -14.55 8.17 11.40
CA MET A 105 -14.38 8.16 12.85
C MET A 105 -14.92 9.44 13.48
N LYS A 106 -15.61 9.28 14.59
CA LYS A 106 -16.17 10.44 15.33
C LYS A 106 -15.08 11.33 15.93
N GLU A 107 -13.88 10.78 16.17
CA GLU A 107 -12.73 11.50 16.72
C GLU A 107 -11.95 12.29 15.65
N PHE A 108 -12.19 12.04 14.36
CA PHE A 108 -11.51 12.76 13.29
C PHE A 108 -11.90 14.24 13.27
N ASP A 109 -10.94 15.14 13.04
CA ASP A 109 -11.16 16.58 13.03
C ASP A 109 -11.89 17.10 11.77
N GLY A 110 -12.02 16.23 10.75
CA GLY A 110 -12.72 16.51 9.50
C GLY A 110 -11.86 17.17 8.42
N SER A 111 -10.60 17.51 8.71
CA SER A 111 -9.78 18.32 7.79
C SER A 111 -8.33 17.87 7.62
N ASN A 112 -7.71 17.29 8.61
CA ASN A 112 -6.27 16.99 8.56
C ASN A 112 -6.00 15.48 8.47
N LEU A 113 -5.81 14.98 7.25
CA LEU A 113 -5.49 13.58 7.01
C LEU A 113 -4.20 13.44 6.21
N LEU A 114 -3.21 12.80 6.84
CA LEU A 114 -1.91 12.53 6.25
C LEU A 114 -1.81 11.06 5.82
N VAL A 115 -1.08 10.79 4.75
CA VAL A 115 -0.66 9.44 4.38
C VAL A 115 0.86 9.38 4.34
N GLN A 116 1.44 8.40 5.01
CA GLN A 116 2.89 8.24 5.13
C GLN A 116 3.34 6.85 4.72
N GLY A 117 4.46 6.77 3.99
CA GLY A 117 5.12 5.51 3.68
C GLY A 117 6.50 5.66 3.08
N GLY A 118 7.28 4.58 3.12
CA GLY A 118 8.61 4.51 2.51
C GLY A 118 8.69 3.38 1.49
N SER A 119 9.55 3.52 0.48
CA SER A 119 9.74 2.53 -0.59
C SER A 119 8.42 2.23 -1.30
N GLN A 120 7.97 0.97 -1.34
CA GLN A 120 6.62 0.62 -1.80
C GLN A 120 5.55 1.48 -1.12
N GLY A 121 5.65 1.68 0.20
CA GLY A 121 4.73 2.54 0.95
C GLY A 121 4.76 4.01 0.49
N GLY A 122 5.91 4.51 0.04
CA GLY A 122 6.01 5.83 -0.56
C GLY A 122 5.16 5.98 -1.80
N ALA A 123 5.20 4.99 -2.70
CA ALA A 123 4.31 4.94 -3.86
C ALA A 123 2.83 4.82 -3.46
N LEU A 124 2.53 3.93 -2.50
CA LEU A 124 1.16 3.77 -1.99
C LEU A 124 0.61 5.07 -1.39
N ALA A 125 1.45 5.85 -0.69
CA ALA A 125 1.04 7.14 -0.13
C ALA A 125 0.66 8.15 -1.22
N ILE A 126 1.48 8.25 -2.28
CA ILE A 126 1.20 9.13 -3.43
C ILE A 126 -0.10 8.72 -4.13
N VAL A 127 -0.22 7.42 -4.49
CA VAL A 127 -1.41 6.90 -5.19
C VAL A 127 -2.67 7.08 -4.34
N THR A 128 -2.58 6.86 -3.03
CA THR A 128 -3.72 7.06 -2.12
C THR A 128 -4.21 8.50 -2.14
N ALA A 129 -3.30 9.46 -2.11
CA ALA A 129 -3.65 10.89 -2.16
C ALA A 129 -4.27 11.29 -3.50
N VAL A 130 -3.77 10.75 -4.61
CA VAL A 130 -4.35 11.01 -5.94
C VAL A 130 -5.76 10.43 -6.06
N LEU A 131 -6.01 9.23 -5.49
CA LEU A 131 -7.28 8.55 -5.58
C LEU A 131 -8.32 9.01 -4.55
N ASN A 132 -7.90 9.69 -3.48
CA ASN A 132 -8.82 10.14 -2.43
C ASN A 132 -8.54 11.61 -2.04
N PRO A 133 -9.37 12.56 -2.49
CA PRO A 133 -9.17 14.01 -2.28
C PRO A 133 -9.29 14.46 -0.81
N ARG A 134 -9.69 13.57 0.10
CA ARG A 134 -9.70 13.87 1.54
C ARG A 134 -8.32 13.79 2.18
N VAL A 135 -7.33 13.25 1.47
CA VAL A 135 -5.93 13.29 1.91
C VAL A 135 -5.40 14.71 1.72
N THR A 136 -4.96 15.34 2.80
CA THR A 136 -4.49 16.73 2.83
C THR A 136 -2.97 16.84 2.84
N GLY A 137 -2.25 15.75 3.10
CA GLY A 137 -0.79 15.73 3.07
C GLY A 137 -0.21 14.36 2.85
N VAL A 138 0.97 14.33 2.23
CA VAL A 138 1.71 13.10 1.91
C VAL A 138 3.13 13.20 2.41
N VAL A 139 3.59 12.16 3.10
CA VAL A 139 5.00 11.96 3.45
C VAL A 139 5.49 10.70 2.76
N SER A 140 6.21 10.88 1.65
CA SER A 140 6.71 9.80 0.82
C SER A 140 8.24 9.76 0.83
N PHE A 141 8.81 8.61 1.22
CA PHE A 141 10.26 8.37 1.21
C PHE A 141 10.61 7.35 0.13
N PHE A 142 11.55 7.70 -0.74
CA PHE A 142 12.10 6.81 -1.77
C PHE A 142 11.01 5.99 -2.49
N PRO A 143 10.01 6.62 -3.14
CA PRO A 143 8.86 5.90 -3.68
C PRO A 143 9.30 4.87 -4.72
N ALA A 144 8.89 3.62 -4.52
CA ALA A 144 9.01 2.55 -5.48
C ALA A 144 7.87 2.61 -6.52
N LEU A 145 7.75 1.60 -7.38
CA LEU A 145 6.70 1.48 -8.42
C LEU A 145 6.69 2.65 -9.43
N SER A 146 7.75 3.43 -9.47
CA SER A 146 7.92 4.55 -10.41
C SER A 146 8.61 4.06 -11.68
N ASP A 147 8.23 4.59 -12.84
CA ASP A 147 8.81 4.27 -14.15
C ASP A 147 9.04 2.76 -14.37
N LEU A 148 7.99 1.95 -14.12
CA LEU A 148 8.05 0.49 -14.25
C LEU A 148 8.58 0.05 -15.62
N SER A 149 8.25 0.79 -16.67
CA SER A 149 8.66 0.52 -18.05
C SER A 149 10.03 1.09 -18.44
N GLY A 150 10.80 1.64 -17.50
CA GLY A 150 12.09 2.31 -17.78
C GLY A 150 13.05 1.46 -18.58
N TYR A 151 13.19 0.17 -18.27
CA TYR A 151 14.06 -0.77 -18.99
C TYR A 151 13.70 -0.90 -20.48
N GLU A 152 12.43 -0.78 -20.85
CA GLU A 152 11.98 -0.80 -22.26
C GLU A 152 12.34 0.48 -23.01
N LYS A 153 12.73 1.52 -22.30
CA LYS A 153 13.06 2.84 -22.81
C LYS A 153 14.54 3.18 -22.60
N GLY A 154 15.39 2.19 -22.34
CA GLY A 154 16.83 2.37 -22.13
C GLY A 154 17.20 3.08 -20.83
N ARG A 155 16.29 3.11 -19.83
CA ARG A 155 16.54 3.68 -18.50
C ARG A 155 16.42 2.60 -17.44
N ALA A 156 17.00 2.83 -16.26
CA ALA A 156 16.73 1.97 -15.11
C ALA A 156 15.26 2.13 -14.68
N GLY A 157 14.50 1.05 -14.71
CA GLY A 157 13.13 1.02 -14.19
C GLY A 157 13.12 0.92 -12.67
N GLY A 158 12.08 1.45 -12.03
CA GLY A 158 11.89 1.37 -10.59
C GLY A 158 11.59 -0.04 -10.08
N TRP A 159 11.75 -0.22 -8.75
CA TRP A 159 11.34 -1.46 -8.11
C TRP A 159 9.85 -1.76 -8.39
N PRO A 160 9.47 -3.00 -8.67
CA PRO A 160 10.19 -4.27 -8.51
C PRO A 160 11.07 -4.67 -9.70
N HIS A 161 11.40 -3.76 -10.61
CA HIS A 161 12.20 -4.03 -11.81
C HIS A 161 11.50 -5.03 -12.75
N LEU A 162 10.23 -4.78 -13.02
CA LEU A 162 9.31 -5.69 -13.70
C LEU A 162 9.84 -6.20 -15.06
N PHE A 163 10.61 -5.37 -15.77
CA PHE A 163 11.12 -5.69 -17.11
C PHE A 163 12.64 -5.95 -17.13
N ARG A 164 13.33 -5.89 -15.98
CA ARG A 164 14.76 -6.23 -15.94
C ARG A 164 14.89 -7.75 -16.07
N ASP A 165 15.76 -8.18 -16.95
CA ASP A 165 16.07 -9.60 -17.19
C ASP A 165 14.82 -10.46 -17.48
N SER A 166 13.78 -9.84 -18.06
CA SER A 166 12.53 -10.53 -18.36
C SER A 166 12.70 -11.54 -19.50
N THR A 167 12.39 -12.79 -19.22
CA THR A 167 12.31 -13.88 -20.18
C THR A 167 10.87 -14.11 -20.69
N ASP A 168 9.97 -13.17 -20.43
CA ASP A 168 8.58 -13.26 -20.88
C ASP A 168 8.48 -13.36 -22.40
N ALA A 169 7.53 -14.16 -22.87
CA ALA A 169 7.17 -14.17 -24.28
C ALA A 169 6.68 -12.77 -24.72
N VAL A 170 6.91 -12.43 -25.98
CA VAL A 170 6.62 -11.08 -26.54
C VAL A 170 5.20 -10.60 -26.21
N GLU A 171 4.21 -11.45 -26.34
CA GLU A 171 2.81 -11.13 -26.06
C GLU A 171 2.55 -10.84 -24.56
N ILE A 172 3.18 -11.59 -23.67
CA ILE A 172 3.08 -11.36 -22.22
C ILE A 172 3.75 -10.05 -21.86
N ARG A 173 4.93 -9.79 -22.42
CA ARG A 173 5.67 -8.54 -22.18
C ARG A 173 4.87 -7.31 -22.65
N LYS A 174 4.21 -7.41 -23.81
CA LYS A 174 3.33 -6.36 -24.33
C LYS A 174 2.14 -6.07 -23.39
N LYS A 175 1.48 -7.12 -22.90
CA LYS A 175 0.39 -6.98 -21.92
C LYS A 175 0.88 -6.33 -20.63
N LYS A 176 2.03 -6.73 -20.11
CA LYS A 176 2.63 -6.12 -18.89
C LYS A 176 2.94 -4.64 -19.10
N LEU A 177 3.43 -4.25 -20.27
CA LEU A 177 3.67 -2.84 -20.62
C LEU A 177 2.37 -2.04 -20.63
N GLU A 178 1.33 -2.57 -21.25
CA GLU A 178 0.00 -1.95 -21.25
C GLU A 178 -0.52 -1.80 -19.80
N VAL A 179 -0.52 -2.88 -19.02
CA VAL A 179 -1.03 -2.87 -17.65
C VAL A 179 -0.22 -1.91 -16.77
N SER A 180 1.11 -1.88 -16.92
CA SER A 180 1.97 -0.98 -16.13
C SER A 180 1.71 0.51 -16.39
N SER A 181 1.02 0.86 -17.49
CA SER A 181 0.62 2.25 -17.78
C SER A 181 -0.58 2.73 -16.97
N TYR A 182 -1.32 1.83 -16.33
CA TYR A 182 -2.47 2.14 -15.48
C TYR A 182 -2.10 2.25 -13.99
N TYR A 183 -0.93 1.80 -13.62
CA TYR A 183 -0.45 1.69 -12.24
C TYR A 183 0.89 2.39 -12.06
#